data_b19edcd0e539f1c6625112abf0ea17c1
#
_entry.id   b19edcd0e539f1c6625112abf0ea17c1
#
_cell.length_a   1.000
_cell.length_b   1.000
_cell.length_c   1.000
_cell.angle_alpha   90.00
_cell.angle_beta   90.00
_cell.angle_gamma   90.00
#
_symmetry.space_group_name_H-M   'P 1'
#
loop_
_entity.id
_entity.type
_entity.pdbx_description
1 polymer ?
#
loop_
_entity_poly.entity_id
_entity_poly.type
_entity_poly.pdbx_seq_one_letter_code
_entity_poly.pdbx_strand_id
1 'polypeptide(L)'
;MNHDTYSDDYIREILNGVKSIAMVGASPVNVRPSYFAFKYLAQRGYDMIPVNPGHVGKSLLGKPFVGSLLDIGRLVDMVEIFRNSSHIMPVVDEALKMTPPPKVIWMQLGARDDLAAASAEAAGLKVVMNRCPKIEYGRLSSEISWMGVNSRTISSKRAPMPAHGMRLSLNRMSVSGGETTASDRAAKSKNKLA
;
A
#
# COMPACT_ATOMS: atom_id res chain seq x y z
N MET A 1 11.98 -10.93 11.14
CA MET A 1 10.51 -11.20 11.10
C MET A 1 10.23 -12.42 10.22
N ASN A 2 9.08 -13.13 10.39
CA ASN A 2 8.65 -14.11 9.38
C ASN A 2 7.98 -13.39 8.20
N HIS A 3 8.52 -13.57 6.99
CA HIS A 3 8.05 -12.90 5.78
C HIS A 3 7.15 -13.79 4.88
N ASP A 4 6.74 -14.95 5.34
CA ASP A 4 5.79 -15.80 4.60
C ASP A 4 4.36 -15.30 4.77
N THR A 5 4.05 -14.71 5.93
CA THR A 5 2.73 -14.16 6.24
C THR A 5 2.84 -12.80 6.94
N TYR A 6 1.87 -11.93 6.68
CA TYR A 6 1.73 -10.63 7.34
C TYR A 6 0.31 -10.45 7.88
N SER A 7 0.18 -9.94 9.08
CA SER A 7 -1.13 -9.55 9.60
C SER A 7 -1.69 -8.35 8.83
N ASP A 8 -3.01 -8.27 8.74
CA ASP A 8 -3.68 -7.14 8.11
C ASP A 8 -3.33 -5.81 8.79
N ASP A 9 -3.17 -5.83 10.12
CA ASP A 9 -2.83 -4.63 10.89
C ASP A 9 -1.41 -4.14 10.58
N TYR A 10 -0.44 -5.04 10.39
CA TYR A 10 0.91 -4.67 9.97
C TYR A 10 0.91 -3.96 8.61
N ILE A 11 0.20 -4.53 7.64
CA ILE A 11 0.08 -3.94 6.30
C ILE A 11 -0.69 -2.62 6.35
N ARG A 12 -1.79 -2.52 7.12
CA ARG A 12 -2.54 -1.27 7.31
C ARG A 12 -1.70 -0.18 7.93
N GLU A 13 -0.95 -0.51 8.97
CA GLU A 13 -0.06 0.45 9.64
C GLU A 13 0.93 1.05 8.65
N ILE A 14 1.57 0.21 7.82
CA ILE A 14 2.49 0.67 6.78
C ILE A 14 1.76 1.57 5.78
N LEU A 15 0.69 1.08 5.15
CA LEU A 15 -0.01 1.81 4.10
C LEU A 15 -0.65 3.11 4.59
N ASN A 16 -1.05 3.20 5.85
CA ASN A 16 -1.54 4.44 6.46
C ASN A 16 -0.42 5.39 6.86
N GLY A 17 0.71 4.84 7.32
CA GLY A 17 1.84 5.61 7.84
C GLY A 17 2.72 6.27 6.78
N VAL A 18 2.76 5.70 5.55
CA VAL A 18 3.57 6.24 4.46
C VAL A 18 2.80 7.28 3.65
N LYS A 19 3.49 8.33 3.20
CA LYS A 19 2.96 9.39 2.34
C LYS A 19 3.70 9.45 1.01
N SER A 20 5.01 9.22 1.03
CA SER A 20 5.88 9.28 -0.14
C SER A 20 6.47 7.90 -0.45
N ILE A 21 6.48 7.51 -1.73
CA ILE A 21 6.93 6.20 -2.20
C ILE A 21 7.89 6.37 -3.37
N ALA A 22 9.14 5.94 -3.20
CA ALA A 22 10.09 5.80 -4.29
C ALA A 22 9.96 4.41 -4.92
N MET A 23 9.56 4.36 -6.18
CA MET A 23 9.39 3.09 -6.91
C MET A 23 10.63 2.82 -7.76
N VAL A 24 11.50 1.91 -7.30
CA VAL A 24 12.71 1.48 -8.03
C VAL A 24 12.35 0.45 -9.09
N GLY A 25 12.78 0.70 -10.33
CA GLY A 25 12.39 -0.12 -11.48
C GLY A 25 11.07 0.31 -12.12
N ALA A 26 10.62 1.51 -11.83
CA ALA A 26 9.46 2.11 -12.50
C ALA A 26 9.67 2.18 -14.03
N SER A 27 8.58 2.04 -14.78
CA SER A 27 8.59 2.09 -16.25
C SER A 27 7.52 3.05 -16.76
N PRO A 28 7.81 3.88 -17.77
CA PRO A 28 6.81 4.73 -18.42
C PRO A 28 5.90 3.96 -19.38
N VAL A 29 6.22 2.70 -19.64
CA VAL A 29 5.46 1.84 -20.59
C VAL A 29 4.17 1.38 -19.92
N ASN A 30 3.03 1.76 -20.50
CA ASN A 30 1.70 1.62 -19.92
C ASN A 30 1.18 0.17 -19.78
N VAL A 31 1.86 -0.83 -20.34
CA VAL A 31 1.54 -2.25 -20.18
C VAL A 31 2.38 -2.94 -19.08
N ARG A 32 3.33 -2.24 -18.48
CA ARG A 32 4.16 -2.80 -17.43
C ARG A 32 3.45 -2.79 -16.07
N PRO A 33 3.62 -3.84 -15.24
CA PRO A 33 3.03 -3.89 -13.90
C PRO A 33 3.38 -2.69 -13.01
N SER A 34 4.63 -2.19 -13.10
CA SER A 34 5.06 -1.01 -12.35
C SER A 34 4.30 0.26 -12.74
N TYR A 35 3.89 0.41 -14.01
CA TYR A 35 3.05 1.54 -14.44
C TYR A 35 1.68 1.52 -13.74
N PHE A 36 1.03 0.34 -13.71
CA PHE A 36 -0.29 0.21 -13.09
C PHE A 36 -0.24 0.42 -11.56
N ALA A 37 0.79 -0.12 -10.90
CA ALA A 37 0.97 0.08 -9.48
C ALA A 37 1.23 1.55 -9.15
N PHE A 38 2.13 2.21 -9.89
CA PHE A 38 2.43 3.63 -9.76
C PHE A 38 1.17 4.50 -9.93
N LYS A 39 0.43 4.28 -11.03
CA LYS A 39 -0.81 5.02 -11.32
C LYS A 39 -1.84 4.84 -10.22
N TYR A 40 -2.06 3.60 -9.78
CA TYR A 40 -3.03 3.30 -8.72
C TYR A 40 -2.67 3.99 -7.40
N LEU A 41 -1.42 3.85 -6.95
CA LEU A 41 -0.97 4.45 -5.69
C LEU A 41 -1.01 5.98 -5.75
N ALA A 42 -0.62 6.58 -6.88
CA ALA A 42 -0.76 8.02 -7.09
C ALA A 42 -2.22 8.49 -6.98
N GLN A 43 -3.17 7.73 -7.55
CA GLN A 43 -4.61 8.00 -7.43
C GLN A 43 -5.15 7.86 -6.01
N ARG A 44 -4.45 7.10 -5.14
CA ARG A 44 -4.77 6.98 -3.70
C ARG A 44 -4.11 8.05 -2.85
N GLY A 45 -3.44 9.02 -3.49
CA GLY A 45 -2.87 10.19 -2.82
C GLY A 45 -1.46 9.99 -2.28
N TYR A 46 -0.78 8.90 -2.67
CA TYR A 46 0.64 8.77 -2.37
C TYR A 46 1.46 9.69 -3.29
N ASP A 47 2.48 10.33 -2.74
CA ASP A 47 3.45 11.08 -3.52
C ASP A 47 4.49 10.11 -4.10
N MET A 48 4.28 9.74 -5.36
CA MET A 48 5.06 8.74 -6.06
C MET A 48 6.28 9.36 -6.74
N ILE A 49 7.44 8.70 -6.60
CA ILE A 49 8.71 9.09 -7.20
C ILE A 49 9.21 7.93 -8.07
N PRO A 50 9.27 8.09 -9.41
CA PRO A 50 9.76 7.02 -10.27
C PRO A 50 11.29 7.02 -10.29
N VAL A 51 11.91 5.88 -9.92
CA VAL A 51 13.36 5.70 -9.90
C VAL A 51 13.76 4.66 -10.92
N ASN A 52 14.50 5.09 -11.95
CA ASN A 52 15.07 4.19 -12.95
C ASN A 52 16.13 4.91 -13.78
N PRO A 53 17.42 4.53 -13.72
CA PRO A 53 18.49 5.18 -14.47
C PRO A 53 18.28 5.13 -15.99
N GLY A 54 17.63 4.09 -16.52
CA GLY A 54 17.33 3.95 -17.95
C GLY A 54 16.24 4.88 -18.47
N HIS A 55 15.60 5.67 -17.60
CA HIS A 55 14.51 6.57 -17.97
C HIS A 55 14.70 8.02 -17.53
N VAL A 56 15.88 8.38 -17.06
CA VAL A 56 16.24 9.78 -16.73
C VAL A 56 15.97 10.68 -17.95
N GLY A 57 15.41 11.86 -17.71
CA GLY A 57 14.96 12.78 -18.77
C GLY A 57 13.53 12.51 -19.27
N LYS A 58 12.89 11.41 -18.85
CA LYS A 58 11.47 11.13 -19.12
C LYS A 58 10.63 11.41 -17.88
N SER A 59 9.31 11.30 -18.03
CA SER A 59 8.36 11.40 -16.92
C SER A 59 7.36 10.24 -16.91
N LEU A 60 6.84 9.93 -15.72
CA LEU A 60 5.76 8.98 -15.50
C LEU A 60 4.61 9.71 -14.81
N LEU A 61 3.49 9.87 -15.53
CA LEU A 61 2.31 10.61 -15.06
C LEU A 61 2.67 12.03 -14.52
N GLY A 62 3.54 12.74 -15.25
CA GLY A 62 4.00 14.08 -14.89
C GLY A 62 5.10 14.14 -13.82
N LYS A 63 5.53 13.01 -13.27
CA LYS A 63 6.64 12.94 -12.32
C LYS A 63 7.95 12.60 -13.07
N PRO A 64 9.01 13.42 -12.95
CA PRO A 64 10.29 13.15 -13.60
C PRO A 64 10.95 11.90 -13.01
N PHE A 65 11.62 11.12 -13.87
CA PHE A 65 12.44 10.01 -13.39
C PHE A 65 13.73 10.52 -12.75
N VAL A 66 14.10 9.92 -11.62
CA VAL A 66 15.43 10.05 -11.02
C VAL A 66 16.25 8.78 -11.28
N GLY A 67 17.57 8.92 -11.33
CA GLY A 67 18.49 7.83 -11.64
C GLY A 67 18.69 6.86 -10.47
N SER A 68 18.73 7.40 -9.26
CA SER A 68 19.12 6.72 -8.03
C SER A 68 18.23 7.18 -6.88
N LEU A 69 18.14 6.38 -5.82
CA LEU A 69 17.47 6.79 -4.58
C LEU A 69 18.17 8.00 -3.94
N LEU A 70 19.50 8.08 -4.08
CA LEU A 70 20.32 9.17 -3.53
C LEU A 70 20.09 10.50 -4.25
N ASP A 71 19.58 10.48 -5.49
CA ASP A 71 19.27 11.68 -6.27
C ASP A 71 17.92 12.33 -5.87
N ILE A 72 17.15 11.72 -4.96
CA ILE A 72 15.79 12.19 -4.65
C ILE A 72 15.79 13.51 -3.87
N GLY A 73 16.81 13.88 -3.14
CA GLY A 73 16.97 15.17 -2.48
C GLY A 73 15.87 15.55 -1.46
N ARG A 74 15.00 14.62 -1.08
CA ARG A 74 13.92 14.83 -0.11
C ARG A 74 13.56 13.53 0.61
N LEU A 75 12.79 13.66 1.69
CA LEU A 75 12.36 12.55 2.52
C LEU A 75 11.44 11.57 1.74
N VAL A 76 11.70 10.28 1.90
CA VAL A 76 10.91 9.18 1.35
C VAL A 76 10.49 8.26 2.49
N ASP A 77 9.21 7.96 2.59
CA ASP A 77 8.72 7.06 3.65
C ASP A 77 8.90 5.57 3.28
N MET A 78 8.71 5.23 2.00
CA MET A 78 8.78 3.84 1.54
C MET A 78 9.56 3.73 0.22
N VAL A 79 10.41 2.71 0.13
CA VAL A 79 11.02 2.27 -1.13
C VAL A 79 10.32 1.00 -1.60
N GLU A 80 9.64 1.08 -2.75
CA GLU A 80 8.98 -0.04 -3.42
C GLU A 80 9.86 -0.57 -4.54
N ILE A 81 10.21 -1.87 -4.52
CA ILE A 81 11.21 -2.48 -5.39
C ILE A 81 10.55 -3.36 -6.46
N PHE A 82 10.55 -2.88 -7.71
CA PHE A 82 10.17 -3.61 -8.93
C PHE A 82 11.40 -4.15 -9.65
N ARG A 83 12.18 -4.97 -8.98
CA ARG A 83 13.39 -5.62 -9.53
C ARG A 83 13.38 -7.11 -9.22
N ASN A 84 14.15 -7.89 -10.01
CA ASN A 84 14.39 -9.29 -9.70
C ASN A 84 15.14 -9.42 -8.38
N SER A 85 14.98 -10.55 -7.70
CA SER A 85 15.58 -10.81 -6.39
C SER A 85 17.10 -10.56 -6.36
N SER A 86 17.83 -10.92 -7.41
CA SER A 86 19.27 -10.67 -7.53
C SER A 86 19.71 -9.20 -7.52
N HIS A 87 18.76 -8.26 -7.63
CA HIS A 87 19.02 -6.82 -7.62
C HIS A 87 18.44 -6.11 -6.40
N ILE A 88 17.94 -6.82 -5.40
CA ILE A 88 17.30 -6.23 -4.23
C ILE A 88 18.34 -5.68 -3.26
N MET A 89 19.36 -6.48 -2.91
CA MET A 89 20.37 -6.08 -1.93
C MET A 89 21.02 -4.73 -2.28
N PRO A 90 21.50 -4.48 -3.52
CA PRO A 90 22.05 -3.16 -3.88
C PRO A 90 21.06 -2.00 -3.67
N VAL A 91 19.76 -2.22 -3.90
CA VAL A 91 18.73 -1.20 -3.70
C VAL A 91 18.52 -0.93 -2.20
N VAL A 92 18.53 -1.98 -1.37
CA VAL A 92 18.44 -1.83 0.09
C VAL A 92 19.66 -1.10 0.64
N ASP A 93 20.87 -1.46 0.19
CA ASP A 93 22.11 -0.77 0.57
C ASP A 93 22.08 0.73 0.20
N GLU A 94 21.51 1.06 -0.95
CA GLU A 94 21.32 2.44 -1.38
C GLU A 94 20.27 3.16 -0.52
N ALA A 95 19.15 2.50 -0.21
CA ALA A 95 18.12 3.05 0.65
C ALA A 95 18.63 3.36 2.06
N LEU A 96 19.49 2.50 2.61
CA LEU A 96 20.10 2.69 3.93
C LEU A 96 21.08 3.87 3.98
N LYS A 97 21.63 4.30 2.83
CA LYS A 97 22.50 5.49 2.72
C LYS A 97 21.72 6.79 2.59
N MET A 98 20.42 6.75 2.37
CA MET A 98 19.59 7.96 2.35
C MET A 98 19.60 8.64 3.72
N THR A 99 19.51 9.97 3.73
CA THR A 99 19.51 10.74 4.99
C THR A 99 18.28 11.66 5.03
N PRO A 100 17.28 11.35 5.89
CA PRO A 100 17.15 10.12 6.68
C PRO A 100 16.79 8.91 5.81
N PRO A 101 17.05 7.68 6.29
CA PRO A 101 16.65 6.46 5.59
C PRO A 101 15.12 6.34 5.55
N PRO A 102 14.54 5.55 4.61
CA PRO A 102 13.11 5.31 4.55
C PRO A 102 12.64 4.53 5.79
N LYS A 103 11.34 4.54 6.05
CA LYS A 103 10.75 3.75 7.14
C LYS A 103 10.45 2.31 6.72
N VAL A 104 10.27 2.09 5.40
CA VAL A 104 9.77 0.83 4.86
C VAL A 104 10.51 0.46 3.58
N ILE A 105 10.91 -0.80 3.49
CA ILE A 105 11.30 -1.47 2.24
C ILE A 105 10.16 -2.40 1.84
N TRP A 106 9.66 -2.26 0.60
CA TRP A 106 8.60 -3.09 0.06
C TRP A 106 9.06 -3.77 -1.22
N MET A 107 9.24 -5.09 -1.16
CA MET A 107 9.61 -5.92 -2.30
C MET A 107 8.34 -6.44 -2.98
N GLN A 108 8.21 -6.15 -4.26
CA GLN A 108 7.03 -6.45 -5.07
C GLN A 108 6.75 -7.95 -5.18
N LEU A 109 5.55 -8.29 -5.62
CA LEU A 109 5.14 -9.67 -5.89
C LEU A 109 6.17 -10.41 -6.76
N GLY A 110 6.62 -11.58 -6.32
CA GLY A 110 7.67 -12.38 -6.95
C GLY A 110 9.10 -11.92 -6.61
N ALA A 111 9.28 -10.87 -5.81
CA ALA A 111 10.57 -10.38 -5.35
C ALA A 111 10.77 -10.74 -3.87
N ARG A 112 11.85 -11.45 -3.56
CA ARG A 112 12.24 -11.86 -2.20
C ARG A 112 13.75 -11.91 -2.07
N ASP A 113 14.26 -11.36 -0.98
CA ASP A 113 15.67 -11.46 -0.58
C ASP A 113 15.74 -11.36 0.95
N ASP A 114 15.93 -12.52 1.60
CA ASP A 114 15.92 -12.61 3.06
C ASP A 114 17.14 -11.93 3.70
N LEU A 115 18.28 -11.87 3.01
CA LEU A 115 19.47 -11.17 3.50
C LEU A 115 19.28 -9.65 3.46
N ALA A 116 18.72 -9.15 2.36
CA ALA A 116 18.39 -7.74 2.23
C ALA A 116 17.31 -7.32 3.25
N ALA A 117 16.32 -8.18 3.51
CA ALA A 117 15.32 -7.95 4.53
C ALA A 117 15.95 -7.87 5.93
N ALA A 118 16.82 -8.82 6.29
CA ALA A 118 17.52 -8.81 7.57
C ALA A 118 18.38 -7.54 7.76
N SER A 119 19.07 -7.08 6.70
CA SER A 119 19.86 -5.83 6.71
C SER A 119 18.97 -4.61 6.97
N ALA A 120 17.83 -4.51 6.29
CA ALA A 120 16.88 -3.41 6.48
C ALA A 120 16.26 -3.43 7.89
N GLU A 121 15.86 -4.61 8.38
CA GLU A 121 15.29 -4.77 9.74
C GLU A 121 16.31 -4.44 10.84
N ALA A 122 17.58 -4.83 10.66
CA ALA A 122 18.66 -4.48 11.60
C ALA A 122 18.87 -2.96 11.69
N ALA A 123 18.59 -2.23 10.63
CA ALA A 123 18.60 -0.76 10.60
C ALA A 123 17.28 -0.13 11.10
N GLY A 124 16.32 -0.93 11.59
CA GLY A 124 15.06 -0.46 12.15
C GLY A 124 13.95 -0.19 11.14
N LEU A 125 14.11 -0.60 9.88
CA LEU A 125 13.10 -0.43 8.86
C LEU A 125 12.05 -1.56 8.93
N LYS A 126 10.81 -1.25 8.55
CA LYS A 126 9.80 -2.29 8.30
C LYS A 126 10.02 -2.89 6.92
N VAL A 127 9.84 -4.21 6.80
CA VAL A 127 10.02 -4.91 5.53
C VAL A 127 8.78 -5.70 5.15
N VAL A 128 8.40 -5.61 3.88
CA VAL A 128 7.38 -6.47 3.27
C VAL A 128 7.96 -7.08 2.00
N MET A 129 7.85 -8.40 1.85
CA MET A 129 8.33 -9.13 0.68
C MET A 129 7.20 -9.86 -0.04
N ASN A 130 7.37 -10.05 -1.35
CA ASN A 130 6.45 -10.84 -2.18
C ASN A 130 4.98 -10.40 -2.03
N ARG A 131 4.74 -9.09 -2.00
CA ARG A 131 3.40 -8.49 -1.95
C ARG A 131 3.31 -7.29 -2.89
N CYS A 132 2.12 -7.07 -3.47
CA CYS A 132 1.85 -5.88 -4.27
C CYS A 132 1.08 -4.86 -3.43
N PRO A 133 1.60 -3.65 -3.18
CA PRO A 133 0.93 -2.66 -2.32
C PRO A 133 -0.42 -2.21 -2.93
N LYS A 134 -0.55 -2.22 -4.26
CA LYS A 134 -1.84 -2.00 -4.93
C LYS A 134 -2.87 -3.05 -4.53
N ILE A 135 -2.49 -4.34 -4.55
CA ILE A 135 -3.40 -5.46 -4.21
C ILE A 135 -3.75 -5.40 -2.71
N GLU A 136 -2.76 -5.19 -1.85
CA GLU A 136 -2.97 -5.10 -0.41
C GLU A 136 -3.87 -3.90 -0.05
N TYR A 137 -3.63 -2.75 -0.67
CA TYR A 137 -4.50 -1.57 -0.47
C TYR A 137 -5.94 -1.88 -0.90
N GLY A 138 -6.14 -2.41 -2.12
CA GLY A 138 -7.48 -2.74 -2.62
C GLY A 138 -8.19 -3.78 -1.77
N ARG A 139 -7.46 -4.78 -1.26
CA ARG A 139 -8.01 -5.80 -0.35
C ARG A 139 -8.43 -5.19 0.99
N LEU A 140 -7.59 -4.37 1.59
CA LEU A 140 -7.82 -3.79 2.92
C LEU A 140 -8.78 -2.60 2.92
N SER A 141 -8.92 -1.89 1.80
CA SER A 141 -9.90 -0.81 1.63
C SER A 141 -11.28 -1.30 1.17
N SER A 142 -11.47 -2.60 1.02
CA SER A 142 -12.70 -3.21 0.51
C SER A 142 -13.06 -2.83 -0.95
N GLU A 143 -12.13 -2.25 -1.70
CA GLU A 143 -12.34 -1.92 -3.11
C GLU A 143 -12.61 -3.16 -3.97
N ILE A 144 -11.94 -4.28 -3.66
CA ILE A 144 -12.15 -5.57 -4.34
C ILE A 144 -13.57 -6.07 -4.10
N SER A 145 -14.08 -5.97 -2.88
CA SER A 145 -15.46 -6.32 -2.53
C SER A 145 -16.46 -5.44 -3.28
N TRP A 146 -16.14 -4.15 -3.43
CA TRP A 146 -16.99 -3.20 -4.13
C TRP A 146 -17.07 -3.47 -5.64
N MET A 147 -15.99 -3.94 -6.25
CA MET A 147 -15.96 -4.34 -7.67
C MET A 147 -16.66 -5.68 -7.95
N GLY A 148 -17.28 -6.31 -6.95
CA GLY A 148 -18.00 -7.58 -7.10
C GLY A 148 -17.10 -8.81 -7.15
N VAL A 149 -15.80 -8.66 -6.94
CA VAL A 149 -14.85 -9.77 -6.86
C VAL A 149 -14.79 -10.24 -5.41
N ASN A 150 -15.56 -11.30 -5.09
CA ASN A 150 -15.52 -11.99 -3.79
C ASN A 150 -16.24 -11.31 -2.61
N SER A 151 -17.39 -10.68 -2.85
CA SER A 151 -18.16 -10.05 -1.77
C SER A 151 -18.92 -11.04 -0.87
N ARG A 152 -18.97 -12.34 -1.19
CA ARG A 152 -19.83 -13.35 -0.55
C ARG A 152 -21.31 -12.93 -0.40
N THR A 153 -21.67 -11.79 -0.95
CA THR A 153 -23.02 -11.22 -0.89
C THR A 153 -23.48 -10.92 -2.30
N ILE A 154 -24.51 -11.61 -2.74
CA ILE A 154 -25.20 -11.29 -4.00
C ILE A 154 -26.07 -10.07 -3.70
N SER A 155 -25.59 -8.88 -4.06
CA SER A 155 -26.34 -7.63 -3.95
C SER A 155 -26.22 -6.82 -5.23
N SER A 156 -27.33 -6.40 -5.79
CA SER A 156 -27.40 -5.46 -6.91
C SER A 156 -27.18 -3.99 -6.49
N LYS A 157 -27.10 -3.69 -5.20
CA LYS A 157 -26.87 -2.35 -4.67
C LYS A 157 -25.37 -2.08 -4.59
N ARG A 158 -24.88 -1.21 -5.46
CA ARG A 158 -23.51 -0.69 -5.40
C ARG A 158 -23.44 0.45 -4.40
N ALA A 159 -22.47 0.40 -3.49
CA ALA A 159 -22.16 1.58 -2.68
C ALA A 159 -21.68 2.73 -3.59
N PRO A 160 -22.05 4.00 -3.29
CA PRO A 160 -21.59 5.12 -4.07
C PRO A 160 -20.06 5.23 -4.03
N MET A 161 -19.44 5.50 -5.19
CA MET A 161 -18.00 5.74 -5.26
C MET A 161 -17.63 6.97 -4.43
N PRO A 162 -16.59 6.89 -3.59
CA PRO A 162 -16.05 8.10 -2.98
C PRO A 162 -15.54 9.05 -4.05
N ALA A 163 -15.76 10.36 -3.84
CA ALA A 163 -15.32 11.40 -4.75
C ALA A 163 -13.82 11.29 -5.04
N HIS A 164 -13.43 11.56 -6.29
CA HIS A 164 -12.05 11.53 -6.74
C HIS A 164 -11.11 12.28 -5.79
N GLY A 165 -10.04 11.64 -5.37
CA GLY A 165 -8.97 12.27 -4.57
C GLY A 165 -9.05 12.05 -3.06
N MET A 166 -10.09 11.42 -2.52
CA MET A 166 -10.11 11.08 -1.09
C MET A 166 -9.32 9.80 -0.83
N ARG A 167 -8.24 9.94 -0.07
CA ARG A 167 -7.54 8.82 0.53
C ARG A 167 -8.49 8.16 1.53
N LEU A 168 -9.00 6.98 1.20
CA LEU A 168 -9.82 6.21 2.13
C LEU A 168 -8.93 5.79 3.30
N SER A 169 -9.30 6.20 4.52
CA SER A 169 -8.64 5.71 5.73
C SER A 169 -8.87 4.20 5.85
N LEU A 170 -7.80 3.42 5.85
CA LEU A 170 -7.86 1.97 6.05
C LEU A 170 -8.36 1.60 7.45
N ASN A 171 -8.45 2.56 8.39
CA ASN A 171 -8.94 2.37 9.74
C ASN A 171 -10.48 2.40 9.89
N ARG A 172 -11.24 2.71 8.83
CA ARG A 172 -12.68 2.92 8.96
C ARG A 172 -13.52 1.64 8.96
N MET A 173 -12.89 0.47 8.98
CA MET A 173 -13.61 -0.81 9.00
C MET A 173 -13.30 -1.69 10.22
N SER A 174 -13.00 -1.11 11.36
CA SER A 174 -13.17 -1.83 12.63
C SER A 174 -14.49 -1.40 13.24
N VAL A 175 -15.49 -2.27 13.11
CA VAL A 175 -16.62 -2.49 14.00
C VAL A 175 -17.77 -1.50 13.96
N SER A 176 -18.87 -2.04 13.64
CA SER A 176 -20.03 -2.04 14.52
C SER A 176 -20.60 -3.47 14.60
N GLY A 177 -19.91 -4.32 15.35
CA GLY A 177 -20.57 -5.40 16.09
C GLY A 177 -21.27 -4.75 17.27
N GLY A 178 -22.44 -4.19 17.06
CA GLY A 178 -23.29 -3.72 18.14
C GLY A 178 -23.77 -4.94 18.90
N GLU A 179 -23.26 -5.13 20.10
CA GLU A 179 -23.96 -5.89 21.14
C GLU A 179 -25.27 -5.16 21.41
N THR A 180 -26.35 -5.67 20.85
CA THR A 180 -27.69 -5.36 21.32
C THR A 180 -27.88 -6.09 22.64
N THR A 181 -27.61 -5.37 23.71
CA THR A 181 -27.97 -5.84 25.06
C THR A 181 -29.48 -6.04 25.16
N ALA A 182 -29.86 -7.10 25.82
CA ALA A 182 -31.24 -7.59 25.98
C ALA A 182 -32.22 -6.62 26.72
N SER A 183 -31.85 -5.37 26.94
CA SER A 183 -32.64 -4.38 27.68
C SER A 183 -33.63 -3.58 26.83
N ASP A 184 -33.48 -3.54 25.52
CA ASP A 184 -34.36 -2.73 24.66
C ASP A 184 -35.62 -3.44 24.13
N ARG A 185 -35.81 -4.70 24.51
CA ARG A 185 -37.04 -5.43 24.14
C ARG A 185 -38.21 -5.24 25.09
N ALA A 186 -38.03 -4.62 26.26
CA ALA A 186 -39.10 -4.47 27.27
C ALA A 186 -39.93 -3.19 27.15
N ALA A 187 -39.48 -2.21 26.34
CA ALA A 187 -40.14 -0.89 26.27
C ALA A 187 -41.18 -0.72 25.15
N LYS A 188 -41.32 -1.69 24.23
CA LYS A 188 -42.29 -1.59 23.10
C LYS A 188 -43.60 -2.36 23.27
N SER A 189 -43.84 -2.99 24.44
CA SER A 189 -45.04 -3.79 24.68
C SER A 189 -46.14 -3.11 25.50
N LYS A 190 -46.01 -1.83 25.89
CA LYS A 190 -46.99 -1.16 26.76
C LYS A 190 -47.75 0.03 26.14
N ASN A 191 -47.78 0.16 24.83
CA ASN A 191 -48.53 1.27 24.23
C ASN A 191 -49.43 0.85 23.08
N LYS A 192 -50.22 -0.23 23.31
CA LYS A 192 -51.30 -0.59 22.41
C LYS A 192 -52.47 -1.21 23.21
N LEU A 193 -53.10 -0.42 24.09
CA LEU A 193 -54.42 -0.64 24.68
C LEU A 193 -54.76 0.57 25.60
N ALA A 194 -55.21 1.64 24.98
CA ALA A 194 -56.17 2.63 25.51
C ALA A 194 -56.64 3.49 24.34
#